data_83b21c85c719501c8eac52d5ab80d19b
#
_entry.id   83b21c85c719501c8eac52d5ab80d19b
#
_cell.length_a   1.000
_cell.length_b   1.000
_cell.length_c   1.000
_cell.angle_alpha   90.00
_cell.angle_beta   90.00
_cell.angle_gamma   90.00
#
_symmetry.space_group_name_H-M   'P 1'
#
loop_
_entity.id
_entity.type
_entity.pdbx_description
1 polymer ?
#
loop_
_entity_poly.entity_id
_entity_poly.type
_entity_poly.pdbx_seq_one_letter_code
_entity_poly.pdbx_strand_id
1 'polypeptide(L)' 'MSTPRWVLIPKAAEMFGYTVNAIEHKTKSGMWPQGKIWRKARDGRVFINIEEVDKWVEQSPQEAA' A
#
# COMPACT_ATOMS: atom_id res chain seq x y z
N MET A 1 -5.64 -21.12 -3.24
CA MET A 1 -6.16 -20.11 -2.31
C MET A 1 -5.70 -18.74 -2.73
N SER A 2 -6.61 -17.80 -2.69
CA SER A 2 -6.27 -16.45 -3.10
C SER A 2 -5.50 -15.72 -1.99
N THR A 3 -4.59 -14.86 -2.40
CA THR A 3 -3.85 -13.99 -1.49
C THR A 3 -4.81 -12.98 -0.89
N PRO A 4 -4.76 -12.74 0.42
CA PRO A 4 -5.61 -11.69 1.00
C PRO A 4 -5.25 -10.34 0.41
N ARG A 5 -6.26 -9.50 0.20
CA ARG A 5 -6.02 -8.16 -0.33
C ARG A 5 -5.45 -7.22 0.71
N TRP A 6 -5.64 -7.53 1.98
CA TRP A 6 -5.15 -6.71 3.08
C TRP A 6 -3.96 -7.39 3.73
N VAL A 7 -2.81 -6.75 3.67
CA VAL A 7 -1.58 -7.28 4.26
C VAL A 7 -0.92 -6.21 5.11
N LEU A 8 -0.10 -6.63 6.05
CA LEU A 8 0.67 -5.69 6.88
C LEU A 8 1.76 -5.03 6.05
N ILE A 9 2.25 -3.90 6.55
CA ILE A 9 3.27 -3.11 5.83
C ILE A 9 4.49 -3.93 5.45
N PRO A 10 5.10 -4.73 6.34
CA PRO A 10 6.28 -5.51 5.94
C PRO A 10 6.02 -6.45 4.77
N LYS A 11 4.83 -7.06 4.75
CA LYS A 11 4.47 -7.96 3.65
C LYS A 11 4.24 -7.19 2.36
N ALA A 12 3.57 -6.05 2.44
CA ALA A 12 3.36 -5.20 1.28
C ALA A 12 4.70 -4.71 0.72
N ALA A 13 5.62 -4.35 1.60
CA ALA A 13 6.95 -3.91 1.18
C ALA A 13 7.66 -5.01 0.38
N GLU A 14 7.59 -6.24 0.88
CA GLU A 14 8.18 -7.38 0.19
C GLU A 14 7.55 -7.60 -1.17
N MET A 15 6.22 -7.55 -1.23
CA MET A 15 5.49 -7.82 -2.47
C MET A 15 5.75 -6.78 -3.55
N PHE A 16 5.89 -5.52 -3.17
CA PHE A 16 6.04 -4.43 -4.11
C PHE A 16 7.48 -3.96 -4.29
N GLY A 17 8.40 -4.50 -3.51
CA GLY A 17 9.80 -4.09 -3.61
C GLY A 17 10.11 -2.76 -2.96
N TYR A 18 9.22 -2.26 -2.11
CA TYR A 18 9.46 -1.05 -1.33
C TYR A 18 10.13 -1.39 -0.01
N THR A 19 10.69 -0.38 0.65
CA THR A 19 11.07 -0.52 2.05
C THR A 19 9.87 -0.21 2.93
N VAL A 20 9.91 -0.68 4.17
CA VAL A 20 8.85 -0.37 5.14
C VAL A 20 8.73 1.15 5.31
N ASN A 21 9.86 1.84 5.41
CA ASN A 21 9.85 3.30 5.55
C ASN A 21 9.20 3.99 4.38
N ALA A 22 9.42 3.50 3.17
CA ALA A 22 8.82 4.08 1.97
C ALA A 22 7.30 3.97 2.03
N ILE A 23 6.78 2.82 2.45
CA ILE A 23 5.33 2.64 2.56
C ILE A 23 4.76 3.52 3.67
N GLU A 24 5.41 3.58 4.82
CA GLU A 24 4.97 4.44 5.91
C GLU A 24 4.92 5.90 5.47
N HIS A 25 5.92 6.33 4.72
CA HIS A 25 5.95 7.70 4.20
C HIS A 25 4.76 7.96 3.28
N LYS A 26 4.42 7.02 2.42
CA LYS A 26 3.29 7.16 1.50
C LYS A 26 1.96 7.28 2.25
N THR A 27 1.81 6.53 3.33
CA THR A 27 0.58 6.62 4.13
C THR A 27 0.49 7.93 4.89
N LYS A 28 1.61 8.41 5.42
CA LYS A 28 1.63 9.63 6.22
C LYS A 28 1.54 10.89 5.38
N SER A 29 2.09 10.86 4.18
CA SER A 29 2.10 12.04 3.30
C SER A 29 0.78 12.28 2.60
N GLY A 30 -0.16 11.32 2.68
CA GLY A 30 -1.42 11.42 1.98
C GLY A 30 -1.36 10.95 0.53
N MET A 31 -0.20 10.50 0.05
CA MET A 31 -0.09 9.95 -1.29
C MET A 31 -1.00 8.74 -1.46
N TRP A 32 -1.12 7.93 -0.41
CA TRP A 32 -2.05 6.81 -0.37
C TRP A 32 -3.18 7.17 0.60
N PRO A 33 -4.39 7.46 0.10
CA PRO A 33 -5.47 7.89 0.98
C PRO A 33 -5.94 6.78 1.92
N GLN A 34 -6.18 7.17 3.17
CA GLN A 34 -6.71 6.27 4.16
C GLN A 34 -8.11 5.80 3.77
N GLY A 35 -8.39 4.55 4.03
CA GLY A 35 -9.69 3.97 3.73
C GLY A 35 -9.75 3.31 2.36
N LYS A 36 -8.96 3.81 1.41
CA LYS A 36 -8.91 3.23 0.08
C LYS A 36 -7.72 2.29 -0.09
N ILE A 37 -6.52 2.82 0.14
CA ILE A 37 -5.30 2.03 -0.05
C ILE A 37 -4.83 1.40 1.24
N TRP A 38 -5.06 2.08 2.36
CA TRP A 38 -4.67 1.54 3.65
C TRP A 38 -5.72 1.82 4.70
N ARG A 39 -5.76 0.97 5.70
CA ARG A 39 -6.66 1.14 6.84
C ARG A 39 -5.96 0.72 8.11
N LYS A 40 -6.34 1.37 9.20
CA LYS A 40 -5.87 0.98 10.52
C LYS A 40 -6.87 0.03 11.13
N ALA A 41 -6.43 -1.17 11.49
CA ALA A 41 -7.31 -2.16 12.11
C ALA A 41 -7.54 -1.84 13.59
N ARG A 42 -8.45 -2.58 14.20
CA ARG A 42 -8.80 -2.37 15.60
C ARG A 42 -7.63 -2.57 16.56
N ASP A 43 -6.68 -3.40 16.18
CA ASP A 43 -5.50 -3.66 16.99
C ASP A 43 -4.41 -2.59 16.81
N GLY A 44 -4.70 -1.57 16.02
CA GLY A 44 -3.77 -0.47 15.78
C GLY A 44 -2.80 -0.72 14.65
N ARG A 45 -2.86 -1.88 14.00
CA ARG A 45 -1.95 -2.18 12.89
C ARG A 45 -2.49 -1.63 11.59
N VAL A 46 -1.57 -1.18 10.74
CA VAL A 46 -1.92 -0.64 9.44
C VAL A 46 -1.88 -1.76 8.41
N PHE A 47 -2.97 -1.90 7.66
CA PHE A 47 -3.09 -2.86 6.57
C PHE A 47 -3.10 -2.14 5.24
N ILE A 48 -2.47 -2.73 4.25
CA ILE A 48 -2.38 -2.19 2.90
C ILE A 48 -3.23 -3.06 1.96
N ASN A 49 -4.05 -2.40 1.15
CA ASN A 49 -4.86 -3.10 0.15
C ASN A 49 -4.03 -3.25 -1.13
N ILE A 50 -3.55 -4.46 -1.37
CA ILE A 50 -2.65 -4.69 -2.51
C ILE A 50 -3.34 -4.50 -3.85
N GLU A 51 -4.65 -4.77 -3.94
CA GLU A 51 -5.39 -4.53 -5.18
C GLU A 51 -5.48 -3.05 -5.51
N GLU A 52 -5.68 -2.21 -4.49
CA GLU A 52 -5.75 -0.78 -4.69
C GLU A 52 -4.38 -0.18 -4.99
N VAL A 53 -3.31 -0.75 -4.44
CA VAL A 53 -1.97 -0.34 -4.80
C VAL A 53 -1.68 -0.64 -6.27
N ASP A 54 -2.10 -1.83 -6.73
CA ASP A 54 -1.95 -2.18 -8.14
C ASP A 54 -2.66 -1.17 -9.03
N LYS A 55 -3.89 -0.80 -8.69
CA LYS A 55 -4.63 0.19 -9.45
C LYS A 55 -3.95 1.56 -9.42
N TRP A 56 -3.43 1.93 -8.27
CA TRP A 56 -2.72 3.20 -8.12
C TRP A 56 -1.50 3.26 -9.03
N VAL A 57 -0.75 2.17 -9.10
CA VAL A 57 0.42 2.09 -9.97
C VAL A 57 0.00 2.19 -11.44
N GLU A 58 -1.05 1.47 -11.80
CA GLU A 58 -1.54 1.45 -13.20
C GLU A 58 -2.09 2.80 -13.63
N GLN A 59 -2.69 3.54 -12.71
CA GLN A 59 -3.29 4.85 -13.00
C GLN A 59 -2.27 5.99 -12.94
N SER A 60 -1.08 5.72 -12.42
CA SER A 60 -0.05 6.75 -12.34
C SER A 60 0.42 7.13 -13.74
N PRO A 61 0.68 8.42 -13.99
CA PRO A 61 1.21 8.82 -15.29
C PRO A 61 2.55 8.15 -15.53
N GLN A 62 2.73 7.64 -16.75
CA GLN A 62 4.02 7.10 -17.11
C GLN A 62 4.95 8.24 -17.44
N GLU A 63 6.08 8.27 -16.75
CA GLU A 63 7.08 9.25 -17.05
C GLU A 63 8.03 8.68 -18.09
N ALA A 64 8.27 9.46 -19.12
CA ALA A 64 9.27 9.10 -20.11
C ALA A 64 10.62 9.14 -19.43
N ALA A 65 11.28 8.00 -19.38
CA ALA A 65 12.58 7.94 -18.74
C ALA A 65 13.64 8.62 -19.60
#